data_38d14aefeef63092f9ec154cf6f7671b
#
_entry.id   38d14aefeef63092f9ec154cf6f7671b
#
_cell.length_a   1.000
_cell.length_b   1.000
_cell.length_c   1.000
_cell.angle_alpha   90.00
_cell.angle_beta   90.00
_cell.angle_gamma   90.00
#
_symmetry.space_group_name_H-M   'P 1'
#
loop_
_entity.id
_entity.type
_entity.pdbx_description
1 polymer ?
#
loop_
_entity_poly.entity_id
_entity_poly.type
_entity_poly.pdbx_seq_one_letter_code
_entity_poly.pdbx_strand_id
1 'polypeptide(L)'
;MVRRWLNALPLRSRLALLVAVTVAVAVAACAMVAWLLVRAELMTSLDDALRDNRVPGQVVIRQVESGQCRAVPAKERQAVPNPFDSTVQIVDANGTSCMAFGNQPLPVTDADVEVAQGQRSESIHSARADDGEDYRVLTRPLEGTAAAVSVARPISEVDRSLDTLALVLGLVAAAGVLGAAGAGVALARAGLRPVDRLTGAVEHVARTEDLTVHIPVEGDDEIARLSRSFNSMTASLASSRELQQQLIADAGHELRTPLTSLRTNIDLLVRSEETGRELPPADRTALLASVKAQMAELGVLIGDLQELSRPDAAPAGSPPVALVALHDTAERAVERVRLRGSGITVTARLDPWYVRAEPAALERAVVNLLDNAVKFSPPGGAVDVKLEGGTLRVRDWGPGVAEEDLPYVFDRFWRSPTARSLPGSGLGLSIVARTARQAGGEAELRRPEGGGTEAVLRLPGAPEPLPEPPGASDA
;
A
#
# COMPACT_ATOMS: atom_id res chain seq x y z
N MET A 1 20.55 19.61 0.45
CA MET A 1 19.45 20.46 -0.01
C MET A 1 18.53 19.77 -1.03
N VAL A 2 19.04 19.10 -2.04
CA VAL A 2 18.26 18.46 -3.13
C VAL A 2 17.24 17.40 -2.61
N ARG A 3 17.62 16.57 -1.64
CA ARG A 3 16.74 15.52 -1.08
C ARG A 3 15.52 16.07 -0.31
N ARG A 4 15.63 17.25 0.34
CA ARG A 4 14.51 17.90 1.02
C ARG A 4 13.55 18.56 0.03
N TRP A 5 14.05 19.10 -1.05
CA TRP A 5 13.24 19.73 -2.10
C TRP A 5 12.46 18.67 -2.91
N LEU A 6 13.10 17.55 -3.25
CA LEU A 6 12.43 16.41 -3.89
C LEU A 6 11.30 15.85 -3.03
N ASN A 7 11.45 15.83 -1.70
CA ASN A 7 10.42 15.33 -0.78
C ASN A 7 9.19 16.25 -0.67
N ALA A 8 9.26 17.49 -1.08
CA ALA A 8 8.15 18.43 -1.12
C ALA A 8 7.28 18.31 -2.39
N LEU A 9 7.78 17.64 -3.45
CA LEU A 9 7.05 17.49 -4.70
C LEU A 9 6.04 16.32 -4.63
N PRO A 10 4.87 16.43 -5.28
CA PRO A 10 3.94 15.32 -5.47
C PRO A 10 4.63 14.13 -6.15
N LEU A 11 4.20 12.91 -5.85
CA LEU A 11 4.80 11.67 -6.39
C LEU A 11 4.88 11.66 -7.92
N ARG A 12 3.84 12.17 -8.59
CA ARG A 12 3.76 12.34 -10.04
C ARG A 12 4.90 13.20 -10.62
N SER A 13 5.24 14.30 -9.92
CA SER A 13 6.31 15.20 -10.36
C SER A 13 7.70 14.60 -10.14
N ARG A 14 7.88 13.80 -9.09
CA ARG A 14 9.14 13.07 -8.84
C ARG A 14 9.39 12.03 -9.92
N LEU A 15 8.37 11.24 -10.28
CA LEU A 15 8.49 10.22 -11.32
C LEU A 15 8.80 10.85 -12.68
N ALA A 16 8.08 11.91 -13.05
CA ALA A 16 8.34 12.63 -14.30
C ALA A 16 9.75 13.24 -14.34
N LEU A 17 10.23 13.81 -13.22
CA LEU A 17 11.58 14.35 -13.13
C LEU A 17 12.65 13.27 -13.25
N LEU A 18 12.47 12.13 -12.60
CA LEU A 18 13.39 11.01 -12.69
C LEU A 18 13.51 10.49 -14.13
N VAL A 19 12.38 10.31 -14.83
CA VAL A 19 12.38 9.90 -16.23
C VAL A 19 13.08 10.93 -17.12
N ALA A 20 12.75 12.22 -16.95
CA ALA A 20 13.36 13.31 -17.73
C ALA A 20 14.89 13.37 -17.51
N VAL A 21 15.37 13.27 -16.27
CA VAL A 21 16.81 13.29 -15.93
C VAL A 21 17.51 12.06 -16.51
N THR A 22 16.91 10.86 -16.37
CA THR A 22 17.52 9.63 -16.89
C THR A 22 17.66 9.69 -18.41
N VAL A 23 16.61 10.15 -19.12
CA VAL A 23 16.64 10.33 -20.58
C VAL A 23 17.65 11.40 -20.97
N ALA A 24 17.69 12.53 -20.25
CA ALA A 24 18.65 13.60 -20.52
C ALA A 24 20.11 13.11 -20.41
N VAL A 25 20.42 12.36 -19.36
CA VAL A 25 21.77 11.78 -19.17
C VAL A 25 22.09 10.77 -20.27
N ALA A 26 21.16 9.88 -20.61
CA ALA A 26 21.37 8.88 -21.66
C ALA A 26 21.60 9.53 -23.04
N VAL A 27 20.77 10.51 -23.40
CA VAL A 27 20.89 11.23 -24.67
C VAL A 27 22.19 12.05 -24.72
N ALA A 28 22.55 12.74 -23.63
CA ALA A 28 23.80 13.48 -23.55
C ALA A 28 25.03 12.55 -23.71
N ALA A 29 25.01 11.38 -23.07
CA ALA A 29 26.07 10.38 -23.22
C ALA A 29 26.16 9.88 -24.67
N CYS A 30 25.04 9.54 -25.30
CA CYS A 30 25.01 9.13 -26.70
C CYS A 30 25.52 10.23 -27.65
N ALA A 31 25.09 11.48 -27.44
CA ALA A 31 25.55 12.62 -28.22
C ALA A 31 27.06 12.86 -28.09
N MET A 32 27.60 12.75 -26.87
CA MET A 32 29.02 12.87 -26.61
C MET A 32 29.83 11.78 -27.33
N VAL A 33 29.37 10.53 -27.24
CA VAL A 33 30.05 9.40 -27.92
C VAL A 33 29.99 9.60 -29.43
N ALA A 34 28.83 9.96 -30.00
CA ALA A 34 28.67 10.21 -31.43
C ALA A 34 29.60 11.33 -31.92
N TRP A 35 29.66 12.44 -31.15
CA TRP A 35 30.55 13.56 -31.48
C TRP A 35 32.03 13.15 -31.44
N LEU A 36 32.47 12.38 -30.44
CA LEU A 36 33.85 11.90 -30.34
C LEU A 36 34.22 10.95 -31.50
N LEU A 37 33.31 10.05 -31.85
CA LEU A 37 33.53 9.10 -32.96
C LEU A 37 33.63 9.83 -34.33
N VAL A 38 32.68 10.77 -34.58
CA VAL A 38 32.69 11.54 -35.85
C VAL A 38 33.97 12.43 -35.90
N ARG A 39 34.36 13.04 -34.81
CA ARG A 39 35.61 13.81 -34.75
C ARG A 39 36.83 12.95 -35.08
N ALA A 40 36.93 11.76 -34.52
CA ALA A 40 38.03 10.83 -34.76
C ALA A 40 38.03 10.41 -36.24
N GLU A 41 36.89 10.09 -36.80
CA GLU A 41 36.74 9.68 -38.20
C GLU A 41 37.11 10.82 -39.19
N LEU A 42 36.60 12.05 -38.91
CA LEU A 42 36.95 13.21 -39.74
C LEU A 42 38.43 13.55 -39.69
N MET A 43 39.09 13.43 -38.54
CA MET A 43 40.53 13.62 -38.39
C MET A 43 41.31 12.55 -39.14
N THR A 44 40.90 11.28 -39.07
CA THR A 44 41.52 10.19 -39.81
C THR A 44 41.36 10.40 -41.34
N SER A 45 40.14 10.79 -41.76
CA SER A 45 39.85 11.11 -43.18
C SER A 45 40.72 12.29 -43.67
N LEU A 46 40.95 13.32 -42.84
CA LEU A 46 41.82 14.44 -43.14
C LEU A 46 43.27 13.99 -43.26
N ASP A 47 43.76 13.13 -42.37
CA ASP A 47 45.12 12.56 -42.43
C ASP A 47 45.31 11.70 -43.69
N ASP A 48 44.31 10.91 -44.08
CA ASP A 48 44.37 10.11 -45.27
C ASP A 48 44.32 10.99 -46.54
N ALA A 49 43.47 12.03 -46.55
CA ALA A 49 43.42 13.00 -47.65
C ALA A 49 44.75 13.76 -47.84
N LEU A 50 45.46 14.05 -46.71
CA LEU A 50 46.81 14.62 -46.79
C LEU A 50 47.82 13.61 -47.35
N ARG A 51 47.72 12.33 -47.02
CA ARG A 51 48.60 11.27 -47.55
C ARG A 51 48.38 11.02 -49.02
N ASP A 52 47.16 11.12 -49.50
CA ASP A 52 46.80 10.94 -50.91
C ASP A 52 47.16 12.16 -51.81
N ASN A 53 47.27 13.33 -51.16
CA ASN A 53 47.64 14.58 -51.86
C ASN A 53 49.14 14.59 -52.18
N ARG A 54 49.55 13.92 -53.26
CA ARG A 54 50.91 13.88 -53.74
C ARG A 54 51.22 15.12 -54.57
N VAL A 55 51.85 16.11 -53.93
CA VAL A 55 52.37 17.25 -54.67
C VAL A 55 53.60 16.74 -55.50
N PRO A 56 53.55 16.84 -56.85
CA PRO A 56 54.69 16.38 -57.65
C PRO A 56 55.97 17.14 -57.31
N GLY A 57 57.01 16.41 -56.86
CA GLY A 57 58.28 17.02 -56.45
C GLY A 57 58.90 17.95 -57.47
N GLN A 58 58.71 17.65 -58.79
CA GLN A 58 59.20 18.51 -59.88
C GLN A 58 58.51 19.89 -59.90
N VAL A 59 57.24 20.01 -59.48
CA VAL A 59 56.56 21.30 -59.39
C VAL A 59 57.12 22.10 -58.23
N VAL A 60 57.40 21.46 -57.11
CA VAL A 60 58.00 22.09 -55.92
C VAL A 60 59.44 22.53 -56.20
N ILE A 61 60.26 21.69 -56.83
CA ILE A 61 61.63 22.01 -57.18
C ILE A 61 61.68 23.22 -58.16
N ARG A 62 60.83 23.24 -59.15
CA ARG A 62 60.76 24.37 -60.10
C ARG A 62 60.43 25.67 -59.41
N GLN A 63 59.57 25.63 -58.37
CA GLN A 63 59.20 26.81 -57.59
C GLN A 63 60.38 27.33 -56.79
N VAL A 64 61.23 26.44 -56.25
CA VAL A 64 62.47 26.80 -55.57
C VAL A 64 63.51 27.38 -56.54
N GLU A 65 63.73 26.75 -57.67
CA GLU A 65 64.70 27.21 -58.67
C GLU A 65 64.35 28.56 -59.34
N SER A 66 63.04 28.86 -59.45
CA SER A 66 62.57 30.13 -59.95
C SER A 66 62.81 31.33 -58.99
N GLY A 67 63.37 31.07 -57.81
CA GLY A 67 63.63 32.07 -56.76
C GLY A 67 62.40 32.59 -56.05
N GLN A 68 61.26 31.98 -56.30
CA GLN A 68 59.96 32.34 -55.66
C GLN A 68 59.84 31.79 -54.26
N CYS A 69 60.79 30.91 -53.85
CA CYS A 69 60.88 30.42 -52.49
C CYS A 69 61.64 31.42 -51.61
N ARG A 70 61.08 32.62 -51.39
CA ARG A 70 61.58 33.62 -50.46
C ARG A 70 60.64 33.77 -49.29
N ALA A 71 61.16 34.09 -48.11
CA ALA A 71 60.33 34.56 -47.03
C ALA A 71 59.71 35.93 -47.40
N VAL A 72 58.49 35.91 -47.95
CA VAL A 72 57.79 37.09 -48.42
C VAL A 72 57.04 37.69 -47.18
N PRO A 73 57.20 38.96 -46.88
CA PRO A 73 56.45 39.61 -45.80
C PRO A 73 54.94 39.47 -45.98
N ALA A 74 54.20 39.29 -44.92
CA ALA A 74 52.75 39.01 -44.94
C ALA A 74 51.93 40.05 -45.72
N LYS A 75 52.40 41.26 -45.89
CA LYS A 75 51.70 42.36 -46.65
C LYS A 75 51.84 42.32 -48.18
N GLU A 76 52.75 41.51 -48.73
CA GLU A 76 53.05 41.47 -50.18
C GLU A 76 52.63 40.12 -50.82
N ARG A 77 51.95 39.25 -50.07
CA ARG A 77 51.57 37.93 -50.57
C ARG A 77 50.34 38.07 -51.49
N GLN A 78 50.55 38.14 -52.80
CA GLN A 78 49.48 37.91 -53.76
C GLN A 78 49.06 36.45 -53.70
N ALA A 79 47.74 36.21 -53.62
CA ALA A 79 47.23 34.85 -53.64
C ALA A 79 47.67 34.14 -54.97
N VAL A 80 48.65 33.26 -54.87
CA VAL A 80 48.98 32.37 -55.99
C VAL A 80 47.86 31.34 -56.09
N PRO A 81 47.31 31.10 -57.28
CA PRO A 81 46.28 30.06 -57.44
C PRO A 81 46.84 28.75 -56.87
N ASN A 82 46.16 28.24 -55.88
CA ASN A 82 46.56 27.01 -55.18
C ASN A 82 45.80 25.82 -55.83
N PRO A 83 46.40 25.07 -56.75
CA PRO A 83 45.74 23.98 -57.45
C PRO A 83 45.53 22.75 -56.53
N PHE A 84 46.14 22.76 -55.31
CA PHE A 84 46.14 21.62 -54.41
C PHE A 84 45.16 21.81 -53.23
N ASP A 85 44.51 22.95 -53.14
CA ASP A 85 43.62 23.31 -52.03
C ASP A 85 44.25 23.02 -50.64
N SER A 86 45.58 23.30 -50.59
CA SER A 86 46.42 23.01 -49.41
C SER A 86 47.61 23.98 -49.38
N THR A 87 48.06 24.31 -48.18
CA THR A 87 49.31 25.06 -47.99
C THR A 87 50.47 24.09 -48.18
N VAL A 88 51.41 24.44 -49.09
CA VAL A 88 52.64 23.65 -49.36
C VAL A 88 53.84 24.47 -48.99
N GLN A 89 54.66 23.93 -48.07
CA GLN A 89 55.86 24.53 -47.54
C GLN A 89 57.02 23.55 -47.73
N ILE A 90 58.19 24.05 -48.01
CA ILE A 90 59.45 23.28 -48.07
C ILE A 90 60.22 23.60 -46.82
N VAL A 91 60.76 22.54 -46.19
CA VAL A 91 61.60 22.63 -44.97
C VAL A 91 62.98 22.04 -45.32
N ASP A 92 64.03 22.77 -45.06
CA ASP A 92 65.40 22.28 -45.24
C ASP A 92 65.89 21.56 -43.97
N ALA A 93 67.06 20.92 -44.06
CA ALA A 93 67.74 20.20 -42.99
C ALA A 93 68.09 21.09 -41.79
N ASN A 94 68.13 22.40 -41.92
CA ASN A 94 68.41 23.38 -40.88
C ASN A 94 67.19 23.96 -40.22
N GLY A 95 65.98 23.53 -40.63
CA GLY A 95 64.72 24.04 -40.14
C GLY A 95 64.25 25.37 -40.77
N THR A 96 64.90 25.80 -41.83
CA THR A 96 64.45 26.96 -42.58
C THR A 96 63.31 26.53 -43.49
N SER A 97 62.24 27.31 -43.49
CA SER A 97 61.06 27.00 -44.30
C SER A 97 60.83 28.06 -45.37
N CYS A 98 60.34 27.59 -46.53
CA CYS A 98 59.88 28.47 -47.57
C CYS A 98 58.52 27.97 -48.09
N MET A 99 57.60 28.89 -48.35
CA MET A 99 56.28 28.59 -48.81
C MET A 99 56.26 28.47 -50.38
N ALA A 100 55.81 27.31 -50.86
CA ALA A 100 55.64 27.09 -52.27
C ALA A 100 54.23 27.48 -52.75
N PHE A 101 53.20 27.08 -52.03
CA PHE A 101 51.80 27.43 -52.29
C PHE A 101 51.07 27.72 -50.96
N GLY A 102 50.06 28.58 -51.00
CA GLY A 102 49.24 28.94 -49.86
C GLY A 102 49.50 30.36 -49.40
N ASN A 103 48.84 30.77 -48.30
CA ASN A 103 48.78 32.13 -47.86
C ASN A 103 49.49 32.38 -46.52
N GLN A 104 49.78 31.36 -45.76
CA GLN A 104 50.30 31.47 -44.42
C GLN A 104 51.50 30.49 -44.20
N PRO A 105 52.62 30.99 -43.61
CA PRO A 105 53.69 30.10 -43.20
C PRO A 105 53.24 29.30 -41.99
N LEU A 106 53.67 28.05 -41.95
CA LEU A 106 53.41 27.15 -40.84
C LEU A 106 54.67 27.04 -39.98
N PRO A 107 54.56 26.97 -38.67
CA PRO A 107 55.68 26.73 -37.81
C PRO A 107 56.30 25.36 -38.12
N VAL A 108 57.61 25.33 -38.23
CA VAL A 108 58.39 24.11 -38.41
C VAL A 108 58.66 23.46 -37.09
N THR A 109 58.38 22.17 -36.98
CA THR A 109 58.69 21.38 -35.78
C THR A 109 59.98 20.58 -35.93
N ASP A 110 60.54 20.12 -34.82
CA ASP A 110 61.73 19.25 -34.85
C ASP A 110 61.47 17.97 -35.65
N ALA A 111 60.24 17.45 -35.62
CA ALA A 111 59.83 16.28 -36.39
C ALA A 111 59.88 16.52 -37.91
N ASP A 112 59.59 17.76 -38.39
CA ASP A 112 59.68 18.12 -39.78
C ASP A 112 61.15 18.22 -40.24
N VAL A 113 62.01 18.71 -39.37
CA VAL A 113 63.48 18.73 -39.59
C VAL A 113 64.07 17.33 -39.66
N GLU A 114 63.65 16.41 -38.76
CA GLU A 114 64.05 15.00 -38.82
C GLU A 114 63.64 14.35 -40.14
N VAL A 115 62.46 14.69 -40.69
CA VAL A 115 62.05 14.22 -42.01
C VAL A 115 62.94 14.80 -43.13
N ALA A 116 63.28 16.08 -43.08
CA ALA A 116 64.16 16.73 -44.04
C ALA A 116 65.55 16.17 -44.01
N GLN A 117 66.05 15.72 -42.83
CA GLN A 117 67.35 15.06 -42.64
C GLN A 117 67.30 13.57 -43.01
N GLY A 118 66.17 13.01 -43.38
CA GLY A 118 65.99 11.60 -43.75
C GLY A 118 65.98 10.65 -42.52
N GLN A 119 65.89 11.20 -41.32
CA GLN A 119 65.82 10.42 -40.08
C GLN A 119 64.43 9.82 -39.80
N ARG A 120 63.37 10.39 -40.46
CA ARG A 120 61.98 9.97 -40.33
C ARG A 120 61.32 9.90 -41.73
N SER A 121 60.47 8.91 -41.93
CA SER A 121 59.77 8.72 -43.20
C SER A 121 58.63 9.72 -43.46
N GLU A 122 57.90 10.10 -42.41
CA GLU A 122 56.84 11.13 -42.48
C GLU A 122 56.58 11.70 -41.06
N SER A 123 56.02 12.89 -40.97
CA SER A 123 55.55 13.51 -39.76
C SER A 123 54.12 14.06 -39.99
N ILE A 124 53.19 13.73 -39.08
CA ILE A 124 51.86 14.31 -39.05
C ILE A 124 51.64 14.99 -37.73
N HIS A 125 51.31 16.27 -37.73
CA HIS A 125 51.03 17.04 -36.53
C HIS A 125 49.99 18.16 -36.81
N SER A 126 49.46 18.75 -35.77
CA SER A 126 48.65 19.99 -35.89
C SER A 126 49.52 21.19 -35.53
N ALA A 127 49.41 22.22 -36.32
CA ALA A 127 50.17 23.46 -36.16
C ALA A 127 49.24 24.67 -36.28
N ARG A 128 49.49 25.69 -35.45
CA ARG A 128 48.74 26.95 -35.51
C ARG A 128 49.54 27.94 -36.38
N ALA A 129 48.89 28.44 -37.43
CA ALA A 129 49.50 29.46 -38.25
C ALA A 129 49.40 30.87 -37.61
N ASP A 130 50.10 31.86 -38.19
CA ASP A 130 50.14 33.23 -37.66
C ASP A 130 48.76 33.95 -37.74
N ASP A 131 47.83 33.46 -38.55
CA ASP A 131 46.43 33.94 -38.61
C ASP A 131 45.55 33.42 -37.52
N GLY A 132 46.07 32.51 -36.66
CA GLY A 132 45.37 31.89 -35.58
C GLY A 132 44.56 30.67 -35.97
N GLU A 133 44.53 30.25 -37.26
CA GLU A 133 43.90 29.04 -37.71
C GLU A 133 44.77 27.81 -37.40
N ASP A 134 44.13 26.69 -37.04
CA ASP A 134 44.75 25.42 -36.82
C ASP A 134 44.78 24.60 -38.11
N TYR A 135 45.98 24.11 -38.48
CA TYR A 135 46.23 23.29 -39.65
C TYR A 135 46.66 21.88 -39.24
N ARG A 136 46.28 20.91 -40.04
CA ARG A 136 46.84 19.56 -40.01
C ARG A 136 47.92 19.47 -41.05
N VAL A 137 49.16 19.17 -40.63
CA VAL A 137 50.38 19.21 -41.45
C VAL A 137 50.93 17.80 -41.64
N LEU A 138 51.18 17.41 -42.87
CA LEU A 138 51.90 16.22 -43.24
C LEU A 138 53.22 16.61 -43.91
N THR A 139 54.37 16.19 -43.33
CA THR A 139 55.68 16.41 -43.84
C THR A 139 56.30 15.11 -44.37
N ARG A 140 56.82 15.15 -45.63
CA ARG A 140 57.47 14.01 -46.31
C ARG A 140 58.78 14.43 -46.91
N PRO A 141 59.76 13.50 -47.03
CA PRO A 141 61.01 13.82 -47.66
C PRO A 141 60.82 14.11 -49.12
N LEU A 142 61.55 15.11 -49.68
CA LEU A 142 61.58 15.43 -51.07
C LEU A 142 62.71 14.58 -51.73
N GLU A 143 62.33 13.63 -52.58
CA GLU A 143 63.27 12.68 -53.20
C GLU A 143 64.43 13.39 -53.92
N GLY A 144 65.61 12.94 -53.63
CA GLY A 144 66.87 13.47 -54.26
C GLY A 144 67.41 14.79 -53.67
N THR A 145 66.82 15.26 -52.57
CA THR A 145 67.29 16.51 -51.89
C THR A 145 67.37 16.31 -50.37
N ALA A 146 68.08 17.18 -49.67
CA ALA A 146 68.10 17.26 -48.24
C ALA A 146 67.01 18.23 -47.74
N ALA A 147 65.81 18.01 -48.13
CA ALA A 147 64.65 18.84 -47.79
C ALA A 147 63.37 17.98 -47.67
N ALA A 148 62.36 18.51 -46.99
CA ALA A 148 61.07 17.92 -46.90
C ALA A 148 59.97 18.85 -47.40
N VAL A 149 58.85 18.28 -47.84
CA VAL A 149 57.64 19.00 -48.25
C VAL A 149 56.59 18.83 -47.18
N SER A 150 56.12 19.90 -46.60
CA SER A 150 54.98 19.96 -45.67
C SER A 150 53.73 20.40 -46.46
N VAL A 151 52.70 19.54 -46.44
CA VAL A 151 51.37 19.81 -47.02
C VAL A 151 50.41 19.96 -45.85
N ALA A 152 49.66 21.06 -45.82
CA ALA A 152 48.71 21.33 -44.74
C ALA A 152 47.34 21.72 -45.22
N ARG A 153 46.34 21.26 -44.47
CA ARG A 153 44.91 21.67 -44.64
C ARG A 153 44.38 22.28 -43.37
N PRO A 154 43.49 23.27 -43.47
CA PRO A 154 42.86 23.88 -42.29
C PRO A 154 41.91 22.88 -41.62
N ILE A 155 41.96 22.84 -40.27
CA ILE A 155 41.06 22.01 -39.43
C ILE A 155 39.68 22.67 -39.35
N SER A 156 39.55 23.94 -39.66
CA SER A 156 38.32 24.73 -39.58
C SER A 156 37.14 24.11 -40.39
N GLU A 157 37.38 23.32 -41.43
CA GLU A 157 36.33 22.58 -42.13
C GLU A 157 35.77 21.44 -41.30
N VAL A 158 36.64 20.74 -40.57
CA VAL A 158 36.24 19.68 -39.62
C VAL A 158 35.46 20.29 -38.47
N ASP A 159 35.97 21.43 -37.92
CA ASP A 159 35.31 22.12 -36.81
C ASP A 159 33.91 22.61 -37.16
N ARG A 160 33.73 23.22 -38.37
CA ARG A 160 32.39 23.63 -38.85
C ARG A 160 31.42 22.44 -38.99
N SER A 161 31.92 21.30 -39.44
CA SER A 161 31.11 20.07 -39.56
C SER A 161 30.72 19.56 -38.15
N LEU A 162 31.66 19.62 -37.19
CA LEU A 162 31.43 19.24 -35.83
C LEU A 162 30.47 20.19 -35.11
N ASP A 163 30.59 21.50 -35.34
CA ASP A 163 29.67 22.50 -34.78
C ASP A 163 28.24 22.30 -35.30
N THR A 164 28.09 22.03 -36.58
CA THR A 164 26.78 21.70 -37.16
C THR A 164 26.20 20.42 -36.56
N LEU A 165 27.04 19.40 -36.40
CA LEU A 165 26.65 18.15 -35.73
C LEU A 165 26.23 18.38 -34.29
N ALA A 166 27.03 19.16 -33.53
CA ALA A 166 26.72 19.50 -32.14
C ALA A 166 25.39 20.25 -31.99
N LEU A 167 25.10 21.20 -32.92
CA LEU A 167 23.83 21.91 -32.95
C LEU A 167 22.66 20.94 -33.21
N VAL A 168 22.77 20.07 -34.19
CA VAL A 168 21.72 19.10 -34.54
C VAL A 168 21.50 18.11 -33.36
N LEU A 169 22.58 17.56 -32.83
CA LEU A 169 22.49 16.67 -31.65
C LEU A 169 21.87 17.38 -30.45
N GLY A 170 22.22 18.65 -30.22
CA GLY A 170 21.64 19.50 -29.17
C GLY A 170 20.13 19.71 -29.34
N LEU A 171 19.67 20.00 -30.55
CA LEU A 171 18.25 20.16 -30.84
C LEU A 171 17.47 18.86 -30.69
N VAL A 172 17.99 17.74 -31.19
CA VAL A 172 17.40 16.40 -31.01
C VAL A 172 17.34 16.02 -29.53
N ALA A 173 18.42 16.30 -28.77
CA ALA A 173 18.46 16.05 -27.34
C ALA A 173 17.38 16.87 -26.59
N ALA A 174 17.27 18.16 -26.89
CA ALA A 174 16.26 19.03 -26.28
C ALA A 174 14.83 18.56 -26.59
N ALA A 175 14.53 18.20 -27.84
CA ALA A 175 13.24 17.66 -28.23
C ALA A 175 12.93 16.33 -27.55
N GLY A 176 13.92 15.44 -27.46
CA GLY A 176 13.81 14.15 -26.78
C GLY A 176 13.52 14.29 -25.27
N VAL A 177 14.23 15.20 -24.59
CA VAL A 177 14.03 15.46 -23.14
C VAL A 177 12.66 16.07 -22.89
N LEU A 178 12.22 17.05 -23.71
CA LEU A 178 10.88 17.64 -23.59
C LEU A 178 9.77 16.60 -23.85
N GLY A 179 9.93 15.77 -24.87
CA GLY A 179 9.01 14.67 -25.16
C GLY A 179 8.93 13.65 -24.03
N ALA A 180 10.08 13.24 -23.47
CA ALA A 180 10.15 12.33 -22.34
C ALA A 180 9.53 12.91 -21.07
N ALA A 181 9.74 14.20 -20.80
CA ALA A 181 9.13 14.90 -19.67
C ALA A 181 7.60 14.94 -19.83
N GLY A 182 7.09 15.28 -21.02
CA GLY A 182 5.65 15.29 -21.30
C GLY A 182 5.01 13.91 -21.16
N ALA A 183 5.63 12.89 -21.77
CA ALA A 183 5.18 11.50 -21.67
C ALA A 183 5.23 11.00 -20.22
N GLY A 184 6.29 11.32 -19.47
CA GLY A 184 6.43 10.97 -18.06
C GLY A 184 5.33 11.58 -17.19
N VAL A 185 4.97 12.85 -17.42
CA VAL A 185 3.86 13.50 -16.71
C VAL A 185 2.52 12.84 -17.06
N ALA A 186 2.28 12.54 -18.35
CA ALA A 186 1.05 11.89 -18.80
C ALA A 186 0.88 10.51 -18.17
N LEU A 187 1.93 9.67 -18.24
CA LEU A 187 1.93 8.34 -17.64
C LEU A 187 1.73 8.38 -16.12
N ALA A 188 2.46 9.28 -15.43
CA ALA A 188 2.33 9.44 -13.98
C ALA A 188 0.91 9.87 -13.57
N ARG A 189 0.26 10.75 -14.35
CA ARG A 189 -1.13 11.15 -14.11
C ARG A 189 -2.11 10.00 -14.34
N ALA A 190 -1.93 9.24 -15.41
CA ALA A 190 -2.79 8.11 -15.71
C ALA A 190 -2.66 7.00 -14.67
N GLY A 191 -1.43 6.62 -14.30
CA GLY A 191 -1.17 5.54 -13.35
C GLY A 191 -1.52 5.88 -11.89
N LEU A 192 -1.48 7.18 -11.49
CA LEU A 192 -1.81 7.59 -10.12
C LEU A 192 -3.26 8.07 -9.93
N ARG A 193 -4.06 8.13 -11.00
CA ARG A 193 -5.47 8.52 -10.92
C ARG A 193 -6.31 7.65 -9.97
N PRO A 194 -6.11 6.31 -9.91
CA PRO A 194 -6.80 5.47 -8.94
C PRO A 194 -6.45 5.80 -7.48
N VAL A 195 -5.19 6.18 -7.22
CA VAL A 195 -4.74 6.60 -5.88
C VAL A 195 -5.42 7.89 -5.44
N ASP A 196 -5.54 8.87 -6.34
CA ASP A 196 -6.27 10.13 -6.05
C ASP A 196 -7.75 9.84 -5.72
N ARG A 197 -8.39 8.90 -6.45
CA ARG A 197 -9.77 8.46 -6.17
C ARG A 197 -9.90 7.80 -4.80
N LEU A 198 -8.97 6.89 -4.46
CA LEU A 198 -8.93 6.23 -3.16
C LEU A 198 -8.75 7.24 -2.04
N THR A 199 -7.81 8.17 -2.17
CA THR A 199 -7.59 9.23 -1.18
C THR A 199 -8.85 10.08 -0.98
N GLY A 200 -9.49 10.49 -2.08
CA GLY A 200 -10.73 11.26 -2.01
C GLY A 200 -11.88 10.50 -1.34
N ALA A 201 -12.00 9.18 -1.57
CA ALA A 201 -12.99 8.34 -0.90
C ALA A 201 -12.72 8.22 0.60
N VAL A 202 -11.45 7.99 0.99
CA VAL A 202 -11.05 7.95 2.41
C VAL A 202 -11.33 9.26 3.12
N GLU A 203 -10.96 10.40 2.51
CA GLU A 203 -11.23 11.73 3.06
C GLU A 203 -12.72 12.04 3.16
N HIS A 204 -13.51 11.57 2.18
CA HIS A 204 -14.97 11.72 2.21
C HIS A 204 -15.57 10.94 3.38
N VAL A 205 -15.24 9.65 3.51
CA VAL A 205 -15.69 8.81 4.63
C VAL A 205 -15.27 9.40 5.99
N ALA A 206 -14.02 9.86 6.11
CA ALA A 206 -13.51 10.45 7.35
C ALA A 206 -14.25 11.73 7.76
N ARG A 207 -14.74 12.52 6.80
CA ARG A 207 -15.44 13.79 7.07
C ARG A 207 -16.94 13.63 7.25
N THR A 208 -17.57 12.73 6.49
CA THR A 208 -19.04 12.61 6.43
C THR A 208 -19.57 11.39 7.17
N GLU A 209 -18.68 10.44 7.53
CA GLU A 209 -19.04 9.10 8.04
C GLU A 209 -19.96 8.32 7.10
N ASP A 210 -20.04 8.70 5.82
CA ASP A 210 -20.80 8.00 4.80
C ASP A 210 -20.03 6.75 4.34
N LEU A 211 -20.50 5.59 4.80
CA LEU A 211 -19.93 4.28 4.50
C LEU A 211 -20.48 3.67 3.21
N THR A 212 -21.39 4.35 2.50
CA THR A 212 -21.96 3.85 1.24
C THR A 212 -21.03 4.06 0.04
N VAL A 213 -19.96 4.81 0.22
CA VAL A 213 -18.94 5.09 -0.80
C VAL A 213 -18.28 3.81 -1.27
N HIS A 214 -18.42 3.51 -2.57
CA HIS A 214 -17.78 2.37 -3.21
C HIS A 214 -16.73 2.83 -4.22
N ILE A 215 -15.52 2.30 -4.10
CA ILE A 215 -14.43 2.58 -5.02
C ILE A 215 -14.50 1.56 -6.16
N PRO A 216 -14.60 2.00 -7.43
CA PRO A 216 -14.51 1.09 -8.57
C PRO A 216 -13.18 0.34 -8.58
N VAL A 217 -13.23 -0.97 -8.70
CA VAL A 217 -12.04 -1.82 -8.77
C VAL A 217 -11.79 -2.17 -10.24
N GLU A 218 -10.70 -1.65 -10.79
CA GLU A 218 -10.28 -1.91 -12.15
C GLU A 218 -8.92 -2.64 -12.12
N GLY A 219 -8.82 -3.81 -12.76
CA GLY A 219 -7.59 -4.61 -12.82
C GLY A 219 -7.31 -5.46 -11.56
N ASP A 220 -6.07 -5.99 -11.49
CA ASP A 220 -5.61 -6.89 -10.43
C ASP A 220 -4.27 -6.47 -9.80
N ASP A 221 -3.89 -5.20 -9.95
CA ASP A 221 -2.69 -4.62 -9.37
C ASP A 221 -2.83 -4.36 -7.86
N GLU A 222 -1.79 -3.81 -7.25
CA GLU A 222 -1.73 -3.49 -5.82
C GLU A 222 -2.80 -2.47 -5.44
N ILE A 223 -3.15 -1.54 -6.35
CA ILE A 223 -4.16 -0.51 -6.11
C ILE A 223 -5.55 -1.12 -6.14
N ALA A 224 -5.82 -2.02 -7.09
CA ALA A 224 -7.06 -2.78 -7.13
C ALA A 224 -7.26 -3.63 -5.86
N ARG A 225 -6.19 -4.27 -5.35
CA ARG A 225 -6.22 -5.00 -4.08
C ARG A 225 -6.52 -4.09 -2.89
N LEU A 226 -5.90 -2.91 -2.83
CA LEU A 226 -6.14 -1.92 -1.77
C LEU A 226 -7.59 -1.41 -1.82
N SER A 227 -8.11 -1.14 -3.01
CA SER A 227 -9.50 -0.71 -3.21
C SER A 227 -10.51 -1.78 -2.75
N ARG A 228 -10.25 -3.08 -3.06
CA ARG A 228 -11.05 -4.20 -2.55
C ARG A 228 -11.04 -4.27 -1.02
N SER A 229 -9.87 -4.13 -0.42
CA SER A 229 -9.72 -4.15 1.05
C SER A 229 -10.46 -2.98 1.71
N PHE A 230 -10.38 -1.79 1.12
CA PHE A 230 -11.13 -0.62 1.59
C PHE A 230 -12.65 -0.85 1.51
N ASN A 231 -13.15 -1.33 0.35
CA ASN A 231 -14.57 -1.61 0.18
C ASN A 231 -15.06 -2.69 1.17
N SER A 232 -14.27 -3.73 1.42
CA SER A 232 -14.59 -4.75 2.42
C SER A 232 -14.63 -4.19 3.84
N MET A 233 -13.69 -3.32 4.18
CA MET A 233 -13.64 -2.65 5.49
C MET A 233 -14.86 -1.74 5.69
N THR A 234 -15.21 -0.91 4.71
CA THR A 234 -16.37 -0.01 4.81
C THR A 234 -17.67 -0.77 4.89
N ALA A 235 -17.84 -1.86 4.12
CA ALA A 235 -18.98 -2.74 4.19
C ALA A 235 -19.13 -3.41 5.57
N SER A 236 -18.02 -3.92 6.14
CA SER A 236 -18.03 -4.50 7.49
C SER A 236 -18.38 -3.47 8.56
N LEU A 237 -17.86 -2.24 8.43
CA LEU A 237 -18.17 -1.15 9.35
C LEU A 237 -19.62 -0.70 9.24
N ALA A 238 -20.17 -0.61 8.02
CA ALA A 238 -21.58 -0.28 7.78
C ALA A 238 -22.51 -1.31 8.42
N SER A 239 -22.25 -2.61 8.19
CA SER A 239 -23.01 -3.71 8.80
C SER A 239 -22.95 -3.69 10.33
N SER A 240 -21.74 -3.45 10.89
CA SER A 240 -21.58 -3.33 12.34
C SER A 240 -22.40 -2.16 12.93
N ARG A 241 -22.37 -0.99 12.25
CA ARG A 241 -23.13 0.20 12.65
C ARG A 241 -24.65 -0.03 12.59
N GLU A 242 -25.12 -0.71 11.55
CA GLU A 242 -26.53 -1.06 11.40
C GLU A 242 -27.02 -1.98 12.52
N LEU A 243 -26.24 -3.05 12.81
CA LEU A 243 -26.53 -3.95 13.92
C LEU A 243 -26.54 -3.24 15.29
N GLN A 244 -25.65 -2.25 15.47
CA GLN A 244 -25.62 -1.44 16.68
C GLN A 244 -26.82 -0.51 16.78
N GLN A 245 -27.24 0.12 15.68
CA GLN A 245 -28.46 0.96 15.64
C GLN A 245 -29.72 0.16 15.92
N GLN A 246 -29.84 -1.04 15.34
CA GLN A 246 -30.94 -1.96 15.62
C GLN A 246 -30.98 -2.33 17.10
N LEU A 247 -29.82 -2.69 17.69
CA LEU A 247 -29.75 -3.01 19.13
C LEU A 247 -30.22 -1.84 20.00
N ILE A 248 -29.83 -0.60 19.69
CA ILE A 248 -30.26 0.60 20.44
C ILE A 248 -31.78 0.82 20.30
N ALA A 249 -32.30 0.67 19.08
CA ALA A 249 -33.74 0.83 18.82
C ALA A 249 -34.57 -0.21 19.60
N ASP A 250 -34.20 -1.48 19.50
CA ASP A 250 -34.85 -2.59 20.17
C ASP A 250 -34.77 -2.45 21.69
N ALA A 251 -33.59 -2.11 22.21
CA ALA A 251 -33.38 -1.83 23.62
C ALA A 251 -34.28 -0.69 24.12
N GLY A 252 -34.42 0.38 23.32
CA GLY A 252 -35.29 1.50 23.64
C GLY A 252 -36.77 1.10 23.77
N HIS A 253 -37.24 0.17 22.93
CA HIS A 253 -38.61 -0.37 23.00
C HIS A 253 -38.80 -1.28 24.22
N GLU A 254 -37.88 -2.20 24.47
CA GLU A 254 -37.97 -3.16 25.57
C GLU A 254 -37.77 -2.54 26.97
N LEU A 255 -36.99 -1.46 27.08
CA LEU A 255 -36.87 -0.70 28.32
C LEU A 255 -38.09 0.16 28.63
N ARG A 256 -38.81 0.64 27.61
CA ARG A 256 -39.97 1.53 27.81
C ARG A 256 -41.14 0.83 28.53
N THR A 257 -41.40 -0.43 28.20
CA THR A 257 -42.53 -1.21 28.74
C THR A 257 -42.40 -1.40 30.27
N PRO A 258 -41.31 -1.98 30.82
CA PRO A 258 -41.21 -2.13 32.28
C PRO A 258 -41.07 -0.79 33.00
N LEU A 259 -40.45 0.22 32.40
CA LEU A 259 -40.38 1.56 32.98
C LEU A 259 -41.74 2.23 33.11
N THR A 260 -42.63 2.09 32.09
CA THR A 260 -43.99 2.60 32.14
C THR A 260 -44.81 1.90 33.22
N SER A 261 -44.72 0.56 33.31
CA SER A 261 -45.39 -0.21 34.34
C SER A 261 -44.89 0.16 35.75
N LEU A 262 -43.57 0.30 35.92
CA LEU A 262 -42.96 0.72 37.18
C LEU A 262 -43.45 2.11 37.61
N ARG A 263 -43.49 3.06 36.66
CA ARG A 263 -44.01 4.40 36.88
C ARG A 263 -45.51 4.35 37.33
N THR A 264 -46.32 3.58 36.61
CA THR A 264 -47.76 3.43 36.96
C THR A 264 -47.95 2.87 38.36
N ASN A 265 -47.16 1.85 38.74
CA ASN A 265 -47.26 1.24 40.07
C ASN A 265 -46.85 2.23 41.18
N ILE A 266 -45.79 3.03 40.93
CA ILE A 266 -45.35 4.08 41.86
C ILE A 266 -46.38 5.21 41.95
N ASP A 267 -46.91 5.67 40.81
CA ASP A 267 -47.94 6.73 40.77
C ASP A 267 -49.19 6.32 41.56
N LEU A 268 -49.58 5.03 41.51
CA LEU A 268 -50.71 4.51 42.29
C LEU A 268 -50.38 4.54 43.83
N LEU A 269 -49.16 4.18 44.21
CA LEU A 269 -48.75 4.25 45.61
C LEU A 269 -48.73 5.70 46.14
N VAL A 270 -48.14 6.62 45.37
CA VAL A 270 -48.07 8.05 45.71
C VAL A 270 -49.46 8.65 45.79
N ARG A 271 -50.32 8.38 44.85
CA ARG A 271 -51.72 8.91 44.82
C ARG A 271 -52.53 8.41 46.01
N SER A 272 -52.31 7.14 46.45
CA SER A 272 -52.94 6.61 47.67
C SER A 272 -52.53 7.39 48.90
N GLU A 273 -51.27 7.71 49.04
CA GLU A 273 -50.73 8.50 50.18
C GLU A 273 -51.22 9.95 50.14
N GLU A 274 -51.22 10.61 48.95
CA GLU A 274 -51.65 12.02 48.79
C GLU A 274 -53.14 12.21 49.02
N THR A 275 -53.99 11.24 48.63
CA THR A 275 -55.45 11.36 48.78
C THR A 275 -55.98 10.83 50.12
N GLY A 276 -55.12 10.27 50.98
CA GLY A 276 -55.53 9.64 52.25
C GLY A 276 -56.44 8.42 52.05
N ARG A 277 -56.52 7.89 50.82
CA ARG A 277 -57.31 6.70 50.53
C ARG A 277 -56.40 5.48 50.59
N GLU A 278 -56.35 4.86 51.76
CA GLU A 278 -55.51 3.70 51.98
C GLU A 278 -55.83 2.55 51.03
N LEU A 279 -54.76 2.05 50.36
CA LEU A 279 -54.86 0.79 49.61
C LEU A 279 -55.00 -0.37 50.60
N PRO A 280 -55.78 -1.41 50.27
CA PRO A 280 -55.78 -2.64 51.06
C PRO A 280 -54.35 -3.15 51.26
N PRO A 281 -53.98 -3.63 52.50
CA PRO A 281 -52.61 -4.06 52.76
C PRO A 281 -52.06 -5.12 51.76
N ALA A 282 -52.93 -5.98 51.28
CA ALA A 282 -52.62 -6.99 50.26
C ALA A 282 -52.21 -6.35 48.93
N ASP A 283 -52.98 -5.32 48.46
CA ASP A 283 -52.71 -4.64 47.21
C ASP A 283 -51.41 -3.81 47.28
N ARG A 284 -51.20 -3.12 48.41
CA ARG A 284 -49.93 -2.39 48.63
C ARG A 284 -48.73 -3.33 48.57
N THR A 285 -48.82 -4.50 49.21
CA THR A 285 -47.75 -5.52 49.21
C THR A 285 -47.53 -6.06 47.79
N ALA A 286 -48.61 -6.32 47.04
CA ALA A 286 -48.55 -6.78 45.66
C ALA A 286 -47.90 -5.73 44.74
N LEU A 287 -48.23 -4.45 44.85
CA LEU A 287 -47.62 -3.35 44.09
C LEU A 287 -46.11 -3.23 44.38
N LEU A 288 -45.73 -3.26 45.67
CA LEU A 288 -44.31 -3.20 46.06
C LEU A 288 -43.54 -4.43 45.55
N ALA A 289 -44.13 -5.61 45.61
CA ALA A 289 -43.51 -6.83 45.05
C ALA A 289 -43.34 -6.72 43.55
N SER A 290 -44.34 -6.16 42.81
CA SER A 290 -44.27 -5.88 41.39
C SER A 290 -43.16 -4.89 41.04
N VAL A 291 -43.06 -3.76 41.75
CA VAL A 291 -41.98 -2.78 41.61
C VAL A 291 -40.61 -3.43 41.76
N LYS A 292 -40.43 -4.23 42.85
CA LYS A 292 -39.17 -4.94 43.10
C LYS A 292 -38.84 -5.93 41.98
N ALA A 293 -39.79 -6.68 41.48
CA ALA A 293 -39.62 -7.64 40.37
C ALA A 293 -39.21 -6.93 39.06
N GLN A 294 -39.87 -5.82 38.74
CA GLN A 294 -39.54 -5.02 37.54
C GLN A 294 -38.18 -4.36 37.60
N MET A 295 -37.74 -3.87 38.78
CA MET A 295 -36.39 -3.35 38.97
C MET A 295 -35.33 -4.43 38.79
N ALA A 296 -35.58 -5.65 39.27
CA ALA A 296 -34.67 -6.78 39.08
C ALA A 296 -34.57 -7.17 37.57
N GLU A 297 -35.73 -7.20 36.89
CA GLU A 297 -35.79 -7.49 35.46
C GLU A 297 -35.02 -6.43 34.59
N LEU A 298 -35.20 -5.14 34.93
CA LEU A 298 -34.46 -4.06 34.32
C LEU A 298 -32.93 -4.19 34.55
N GLY A 299 -32.52 -4.60 35.72
CA GLY A 299 -31.09 -4.84 36.02
C GLY A 299 -30.48 -5.95 35.14
N VAL A 300 -31.20 -7.06 34.95
CA VAL A 300 -30.79 -8.16 34.08
C VAL A 300 -30.73 -7.67 32.61
N LEU A 301 -31.78 -6.98 32.14
CA LEU A 301 -31.84 -6.46 30.78
C LEU A 301 -30.67 -5.52 30.45
N ILE A 302 -30.33 -4.60 31.37
CA ILE A 302 -29.18 -3.70 31.19
C ILE A 302 -27.87 -4.49 31.11
N GLY A 303 -27.69 -5.50 31.98
CA GLY A 303 -26.52 -6.37 31.94
C GLY A 303 -26.39 -7.15 30.63
N ASP A 304 -27.52 -7.65 30.10
CA ASP A 304 -27.57 -8.37 28.82
C ASP A 304 -27.26 -7.45 27.63
N LEU A 305 -27.77 -6.20 27.66
CA LEU A 305 -27.49 -5.18 26.64
C LEU A 305 -26.00 -4.77 26.64
N GLN A 306 -25.40 -4.59 27.80
CA GLN A 306 -23.97 -4.29 27.90
C GLN A 306 -23.12 -5.41 27.29
N GLU A 307 -23.51 -6.67 27.50
CA GLU A 307 -22.82 -7.82 26.92
C GLU A 307 -22.93 -7.85 25.39
N LEU A 308 -24.13 -7.64 24.87
CA LEU A 308 -24.39 -7.63 23.43
C LEU A 308 -23.81 -6.39 22.70
N SER A 309 -23.54 -5.32 23.43
CA SER A 309 -22.90 -4.10 22.90
C SER A 309 -21.39 -4.21 22.79
N ARG A 310 -20.76 -5.23 23.38
CA ARG A 310 -19.30 -5.44 23.26
C ARG A 310 -18.97 -5.81 21.82
N PRO A 311 -17.89 -5.27 21.21
CA PRO A 311 -17.45 -5.67 19.89
C PRO A 311 -17.11 -7.17 19.83
N ASP A 312 -17.38 -7.81 18.68
CA ASP A 312 -17.01 -9.23 18.47
C ASP A 312 -15.49 -9.46 18.36
N ALA A 313 -14.74 -8.45 17.92
CA ALA A 313 -13.29 -8.44 18.00
C ALA A 313 -12.85 -7.85 19.34
N ALA A 314 -12.09 -8.60 20.13
CA ALA A 314 -11.57 -8.15 21.41
C ALA A 314 -10.74 -6.86 21.24
N PRO A 315 -11.20 -5.67 21.75
CA PRO A 315 -10.36 -4.48 21.78
C PRO A 315 -9.13 -4.74 22.67
N ALA A 316 -8.06 -4.00 22.42
CA ALA A 316 -6.90 -4.02 23.32
C ALA A 316 -7.35 -3.72 24.77
N GLY A 317 -7.19 -4.70 25.67
CA GLY A 317 -7.67 -4.62 27.06
C GLY A 317 -8.93 -5.44 27.39
N SER A 318 -9.50 -6.18 26.44
CA SER A 318 -10.55 -7.17 26.75
C SER A 318 -9.99 -8.29 27.64
N PRO A 319 -10.84 -8.91 28.50
CA PRO A 319 -10.42 -10.08 29.25
C PRO A 319 -9.84 -11.14 28.33
N PRO A 320 -8.68 -11.72 28.65
CA PRO A 320 -8.05 -12.68 27.76
C PRO A 320 -8.92 -13.93 27.61
N VAL A 321 -8.97 -14.46 26.40
CA VAL A 321 -9.48 -15.80 26.16
C VAL A 321 -8.60 -16.77 26.94
N ALA A 322 -9.19 -17.41 27.96
CA ALA A 322 -8.50 -18.36 28.83
C ALA A 322 -8.92 -19.79 28.53
N LEU A 323 -8.13 -20.73 29.00
CA LEU A 323 -8.54 -22.12 29.06
C LEU A 323 -9.51 -22.31 30.23
N VAL A 324 -10.76 -22.65 29.96
CA VAL A 324 -11.83 -22.76 30.95
C VAL A 324 -12.30 -24.20 31.04
N ALA A 325 -12.44 -24.71 32.25
CA ALA A 325 -13.08 -26.00 32.49
C ALA A 325 -14.61 -25.83 32.36
N LEU A 326 -15.18 -26.29 31.25
CA LEU A 326 -16.62 -26.18 30.97
C LEU A 326 -17.46 -26.96 31.96
N HIS A 327 -16.98 -28.15 32.42
CA HIS A 327 -17.64 -28.96 33.42
C HIS A 327 -17.77 -28.23 34.77
N ASP A 328 -16.71 -27.56 35.24
CA ASP A 328 -16.74 -26.75 36.48
C ASP A 328 -17.71 -25.57 36.35
N THR A 329 -17.71 -24.92 35.17
CA THR A 329 -18.61 -23.80 34.89
C THR A 329 -20.07 -24.26 34.90
N ALA A 330 -20.34 -25.41 34.29
CA ALA A 330 -21.68 -26.00 34.29
C ALA A 330 -22.11 -26.45 35.69
N GLU A 331 -21.19 -27.02 36.49
CA GLU A 331 -21.47 -27.45 37.85
C GLU A 331 -21.85 -26.24 38.72
N ARG A 332 -21.06 -25.16 38.70
CA ARG A 332 -21.39 -23.93 39.45
C ARG A 332 -22.74 -23.33 39.04
N ALA A 333 -23.07 -23.37 37.75
CA ALA A 333 -24.34 -22.87 37.25
C ALA A 333 -25.51 -23.75 37.74
N VAL A 334 -25.36 -25.07 37.75
CA VAL A 334 -26.35 -26.02 38.27
C VAL A 334 -26.57 -25.81 39.78
N GLU A 335 -25.50 -25.67 40.56
CA GLU A 335 -25.61 -25.36 41.99
C GLU A 335 -26.35 -24.06 42.25
N ARG A 336 -26.05 -23.01 41.51
CA ARG A 336 -26.72 -21.71 41.61
C ARG A 336 -28.22 -21.80 41.33
N VAL A 337 -28.64 -22.62 40.39
CA VAL A 337 -30.06 -22.86 40.08
C VAL A 337 -30.74 -23.65 41.21
N ARG A 338 -30.08 -24.67 41.74
CA ARG A 338 -30.58 -25.46 42.89
C ARG A 338 -30.82 -24.59 44.13
N LEU A 339 -29.90 -23.67 44.42
CA LEU A 339 -30.01 -22.75 45.56
C LEU A 339 -31.18 -21.76 45.47
N ARG A 340 -31.63 -21.45 44.26
CA ARG A 340 -32.80 -20.57 44.03
C ARG A 340 -34.16 -21.19 44.41
N GLY A 341 -34.19 -22.50 44.73
CA GLY A 341 -35.36 -23.17 45.29
C GLY A 341 -36.56 -23.21 44.36
N SER A 342 -36.36 -23.41 43.08
CA SER A 342 -37.40 -23.37 42.03
C SER A 342 -38.40 -24.54 42.11
N GLY A 343 -38.23 -25.47 43.03
CA GLY A 343 -39.07 -26.68 43.11
C GLY A 343 -38.86 -27.69 41.97
N ILE A 344 -37.80 -27.45 41.15
CA ILE A 344 -37.43 -28.27 39.97
C ILE A 344 -36.24 -29.14 40.35
N THR A 345 -36.27 -30.41 39.95
CA THR A 345 -35.17 -31.34 40.14
C THR A 345 -34.14 -31.17 39.01
N VAL A 346 -32.91 -30.75 39.35
CA VAL A 346 -31.83 -30.65 38.34
C VAL A 346 -30.86 -31.79 38.47
N THR A 347 -30.75 -32.64 37.45
CA THR A 347 -29.76 -33.73 37.35
C THR A 347 -28.60 -33.31 36.45
N ALA A 348 -27.37 -33.63 36.83
CA ALA A 348 -26.20 -33.26 36.05
C ALA A 348 -25.24 -34.45 35.89
N ARG A 349 -24.73 -34.67 34.67
CA ARG A 349 -23.62 -35.56 34.33
C ARG A 349 -22.66 -34.76 33.48
N LEU A 350 -21.48 -34.46 34.01
CA LEU A 350 -20.54 -33.49 33.42
C LEU A 350 -19.19 -34.16 33.27
N ASP A 351 -18.90 -34.62 32.06
CA ASP A 351 -17.57 -35.18 31.72
C ASP A 351 -16.56 -34.03 31.62
N PRO A 352 -15.29 -34.25 32.00
CA PRO A 352 -14.25 -33.23 31.87
C PRO A 352 -14.12 -32.71 30.43
N TRP A 353 -14.15 -31.38 30.27
CA TRP A 353 -13.94 -30.73 28.99
C TRP A 353 -13.40 -29.31 29.18
N TYR A 354 -12.33 -28.97 28.42
CA TYR A 354 -11.64 -27.69 28.50
C TYR A 354 -11.81 -26.94 27.18
N VAL A 355 -12.20 -25.68 27.24
CA VAL A 355 -12.47 -24.82 26.08
C VAL A 355 -11.71 -23.52 26.18
N ARG A 356 -11.38 -22.92 25.05
CA ARG A 356 -10.82 -21.56 24.99
C ARG A 356 -11.97 -20.55 24.87
N ALA A 357 -12.24 -19.82 25.93
CA ALA A 357 -13.34 -18.85 25.97
C ALA A 357 -13.05 -17.71 26.99
N GLU A 358 -13.83 -16.65 26.92
CA GLU A 358 -13.91 -15.67 28.01
C GLU A 358 -14.69 -16.30 29.17
N PRO A 359 -14.10 -16.41 30.39
CA PRO A 359 -14.72 -17.14 31.49
C PRO A 359 -16.10 -16.60 31.88
N ALA A 360 -16.23 -15.27 31.99
CA ALA A 360 -17.49 -14.62 32.38
C ALA A 360 -18.60 -14.77 31.33
N ALA A 361 -18.25 -14.68 30.04
CA ALA A 361 -19.21 -14.87 28.97
C ALA A 361 -19.70 -16.32 28.89
N LEU A 362 -18.79 -17.30 29.07
CA LEU A 362 -19.13 -18.71 29.09
C LEU A 362 -20.04 -19.07 30.29
N GLU A 363 -19.72 -18.58 31.48
CA GLU A 363 -20.57 -18.78 32.66
C GLU A 363 -21.99 -18.20 32.44
N ARG A 364 -22.06 -16.99 31.89
CA ARG A 364 -23.35 -16.36 31.57
C ARG A 364 -24.15 -17.15 30.54
N ALA A 365 -23.48 -17.68 29.50
CA ALA A 365 -24.16 -18.49 28.49
C ALA A 365 -24.75 -19.78 29.10
N VAL A 366 -23.99 -20.47 29.95
CA VAL A 366 -24.47 -21.68 30.66
C VAL A 366 -25.62 -21.36 31.61
N VAL A 367 -25.50 -20.25 32.36
CA VAL A 367 -26.59 -19.78 33.26
C VAL A 367 -27.86 -19.46 32.47
N ASN A 368 -27.75 -18.80 31.31
CA ASN A 368 -28.91 -18.50 30.45
C ASN A 368 -29.60 -19.75 29.93
N LEU A 369 -28.87 -20.79 29.58
CA LEU A 369 -29.45 -22.07 29.19
C LEU A 369 -30.22 -22.71 30.33
N LEU A 370 -29.65 -22.75 31.54
CA LEU A 370 -30.27 -23.33 32.72
C LEU A 370 -31.47 -22.53 33.23
N ASP A 371 -31.37 -21.20 33.29
CA ASP A 371 -32.47 -20.32 33.65
C ASP A 371 -33.67 -20.47 32.70
N ASN A 372 -33.41 -20.62 31.40
CA ASN A 372 -34.46 -20.93 30.41
C ASN A 372 -35.12 -22.30 30.68
N ALA A 373 -34.33 -23.34 30.87
CA ALA A 373 -34.83 -24.69 31.14
C ALA A 373 -35.70 -24.72 32.41
N VAL A 374 -35.26 -24.07 33.46
CA VAL A 374 -36.05 -23.96 34.72
C VAL A 374 -37.31 -23.15 34.53
N LYS A 375 -37.23 -22.02 33.86
CA LYS A 375 -38.37 -21.11 33.61
C LYS A 375 -39.52 -21.78 32.84
N PHE A 376 -39.18 -22.61 31.87
CA PHE A 376 -40.18 -23.29 31.03
C PHE A 376 -40.58 -24.68 31.52
N SER A 377 -39.86 -25.24 32.52
CA SER A 377 -40.27 -26.49 33.16
C SER A 377 -41.57 -26.36 33.96
N PRO A 378 -42.44 -27.38 33.98
CA PRO A 378 -43.62 -27.40 34.80
C PRO A 378 -43.24 -27.43 36.29
N PRO A 379 -44.08 -26.93 37.22
CA PRO A 379 -43.85 -27.04 38.65
C PRO A 379 -43.63 -28.48 39.09
N GLY A 380 -42.54 -28.75 39.82
CA GLY A 380 -42.14 -30.12 40.24
C GLY A 380 -41.48 -30.92 39.12
N GLY A 381 -41.22 -30.31 37.97
CA GLY A 381 -40.53 -30.94 36.82
C GLY A 381 -39.04 -31.20 37.06
N ALA A 382 -38.41 -31.68 36.01
CA ALA A 382 -36.98 -31.97 36.03
C ALA A 382 -36.25 -31.24 34.90
N VAL A 383 -34.96 -30.97 35.09
CA VAL A 383 -34.02 -30.49 34.09
C VAL A 383 -32.79 -31.41 34.06
N ASP A 384 -32.48 -31.95 32.88
CA ASP A 384 -31.30 -32.79 32.74
C ASP A 384 -30.18 -32.01 32.05
N VAL A 385 -28.98 -32.05 32.66
CA VAL A 385 -27.77 -31.43 32.12
C VAL A 385 -26.73 -32.49 31.84
N LYS A 386 -26.29 -32.55 30.59
CA LYS A 386 -25.25 -33.50 30.16
C LYS A 386 -24.15 -32.78 29.42
N LEU A 387 -22.90 -33.03 29.80
CA LEU A 387 -21.70 -32.62 29.06
C LEU A 387 -20.95 -33.88 28.62
N GLU A 388 -20.82 -34.04 27.33
CA GLU A 388 -20.13 -35.21 26.72
C GLU A 388 -19.44 -34.74 25.44
N GLY A 389 -18.12 -34.96 25.31
CA GLY A 389 -17.36 -34.65 24.09
C GLY A 389 -17.50 -33.21 23.63
N GLY A 390 -17.49 -32.22 24.55
CA GLY A 390 -17.64 -30.79 24.24
C GLY A 390 -19.06 -30.35 23.91
N THR A 391 -20.03 -31.22 24.07
CA THR A 391 -21.45 -30.92 23.82
C THR A 391 -22.19 -30.85 25.14
N LEU A 392 -22.54 -29.64 25.57
CA LEU A 392 -23.41 -29.40 26.73
C LEU A 392 -24.87 -29.43 26.26
N ARG A 393 -25.67 -30.34 26.81
CA ARG A 393 -27.10 -30.49 26.55
C ARG A 393 -27.87 -30.13 27.82
N VAL A 394 -28.84 -29.24 27.70
CA VAL A 394 -29.75 -28.87 28.77
C VAL A 394 -31.15 -29.16 28.30
N ARG A 395 -31.81 -30.15 28.91
CA ARG A 395 -33.15 -30.61 28.54
C ARG A 395 -34.19 -30.28 29.62
N ASP A 396 -35.27 -29.70 29.20
CA ASP A 396 -36.48 -29.51 30.00
C ASP A 396 -37.64 -30.39 29.49
N TRP A 397 -38.72 -30.51 30.30
CA TRP A 397 -39.96 -31.17 29.94
C TRP A 397 -41.13 -30.17 29.88
N GLY A 398 -40.85 -28.97 29.46
CA GLY A 398 -41.85 -27.93 29.27
C GLY A 398 -42.71 -28.11 28.02
N PRO A 399 -43.44 -27.08 27.63
CA PRO A 399 -44.36 -27.15 26.47
C PRO A 399 -43.60 -27.29 25.13
N GLY A 400 -42.27 -27.10 25.13
CA GLY A 400 -41.45 -27.10 23.92
C GLY A 400 -41.58 -25.82 23.10
N VAL A 401 -40.84 -25.75 22.00
CA VAL A 401 -40.85 -24.67 21.04
C VAL A 401 -41.50 -25.17 19.73
N ALA A 402 -42.36 -24.38 19.11
CA ALA A 402 -42.92 -24.75 17.81
C ALA A 402 -41.84 -24.85 16.74
N GLU A 403 -42.00 -25.78 15.82
CA GLU A 403 -40.96 -26.05 14.78
C GLU A 403 -40.74 -24.80 13.90
N GLU A 404 -41.78 -24.05 13.63
CA GLU A 404 -41.76 -22.78 12.89
C GLU A 404 -41.00 -21.67 13.62
N ASP A 405 -40.87 -21.74 14.94
CA ASP A 405 -40.20 -20.77 15.80
C ASP A 405 -38.71 -21.05 15.98
N LEU A 406 -38.24 -22.31 15.78
CA LEU A 406 -36.85 -22.73 16.00
C LEU A 406 -35.80 -21.88 15.26
N PRO A 407 -36.02 -21.41 14.02
CA PRO A 407 -35.04 -20.58 13.33
C PRO A 407 -34.80 -19.21 14.01
N TYR A 408 -35.78 -18.72 14.79
CA TYR A 408 -35.80 -17.38 15.37
C TYR A 408 -35.44 -17.31 16.84
N VAL A 409 -35.34 -18.46 17.54
CA VAL A 409 -35.14 -18.51 19.01
C VAL A 409 -33.83 -17.86 19.48
N PHE A 410 -32.83 -17.73 18.59
CA PHE A 410 -31.56 -17.08 18.89
C PHE A 410 -31.52 -15.59 18.47
N ASP A 411 -32.62 -15.10 17.86
CA ASP A 411 -32.71 -13.68 17.52
C ASP A 411 -32.86 -12.84 18.79
N ARG A 412 -32.36 -11.63 18.75
CA ARG A 412 -32.42 -10.70 19.87
C ARG A 412 -33.87 -10.32 20.14
N PHE A 413 -34.26 -10.30 21.43
CA PHE A 413 -35.62 -9.96 21.91
C PHE A 413 -36.72 -10.88 21.40
N TRP A 414 -36.38 -11.97 20.73
CA TRP A 414 -37.38 -12.92 20.29
C TRP A 414 -38.02 -13.67 21.46
N ARG A 415 -39.33 -13.77 21.44
CA ARG A 415 -40.15 -14.50 22.43
C ARG A 415 -41.33 -15.14 21.76
N SER A 416 -41.56 -16.40 22.05
CA SER A 416 -42.76 -17.08 21.55
C SER A 416 -44.06 -16.39 22.05
N PRO A 417 -45.16 -16.45 21.29
CA PRO A 417 -46.42 -15.86 21.72
C PRO A 417 -46.85 -16.33 23.12
N THR A 418 -46.58 -17.59 23.45
CA THR A 418 -46.92 -18.21 24.75
C THR A 418 -45.98 -17.78 25.90
N ALA A 419 -44.76 -17.35 25.58
CA ALA A 419 -43.76 -16.91 26.57
C ALA A 419 -43.85 -15.41 26.88
N ARG A 420 -44.67 -14.63 26.18
CA ARG A 420 -44.76 -13.17 26.40
C ARG A 420 -45.27 -12.78 27.78
N SER A 421 -46.06 -13.62 28.41
CA SER A 421 -46.57 -13.41 29.78
C SER A 421 -45.54 -13.78 30.89
N LEU A 422 -44.47 -14.47 30.57
CA LEU A 422 -43.44 -14.87 31.52
C LEU A 422 -42.31 -13.81 31.58
N PRO A 423 -41.67 -13.56 32.75
CA PRO A 423 -40.58 -12.59 32.84
C PRO A 423 -39.39 -12.98 31.96
N GLY A 424 -38.68 -11.98 31.37
CA GLY A 424 -37.44 -12.18 30.63
C GLY A 424 -37.34 -11.35 29.36
N SER A 425 -36.11 -10.97 29.04
CA SER A 425 -35.75 -10.01 27.97
C SER A 425 -35.78 -10.57 26.54
N GLY A 426 -35.75 -11.88 26.36
CA GLY A 426 -35.50 -12.48 25.03
C GLY A 426 -34.07 -12.38 24.55
N LEU A 427 -33.14 -11.95 25.39
CA LEU A 427 -31.70 -11.81 25.05
C LEU A 427 -30.85 -13.03 25.45
N GLY A 428 -31.29 -13.87 26.39
CA GLY A 428 -30.49 -14.95 26.92
C GLY A 428 -29.96 -15.94 25.87
N LEU A 429 -30.81 -16.40 24.95
CA LEU A 429 -30.40 -17.31 23.86
C LEU A 429 -29.50 -16.63 22.83
N SER A 430 -29.72 -15.34 22.53
CA SER A 430 -28.83 -14.60 21.63
C SER A 430 -27.41 -14.42 22.23
N ILE A 431 -27.32 -14.27 23.56
CA ILE A 431 -26.03 -14.27 24.28
C ILE A 431 -25.36 -15.64 24.16
N VAL A 432 -26.10 -16.73 24.34
CA VAL A 432 -25.58 -18.10 24.17
C VAL A 432 -25.01 -18.30 22.75
N ALA A 433 -25.77 -17.96 21.73
CA ALA A 433 -25.34 -18.11 20.34
C ALA A 433 -24.09 -17.25 20.01
N ARG A 434 -24.01 -16.06 20.58
CA ARG A 434 -22.84 -15.19 20.45
C ARG A 434 -21.61 -15.79 21.11
N THR A 435 -21.74 -16.20 22.37
CA THR A 435 -20.64 -16.81 23.14
C THR A 435 -20.16 -18.10 22.46
N ALA A 436 -21.08 -18.93 21.95
CA ALA A 436 -20.73 -20.12 21.19
C ALA A 436 -19.87 -19.78 19.97
N ARG A 437 -20.31 -18.83 19.15
CA ARG A 437 -19.56 -18.39 17.94
C ARG A 437 -18.18 -17.80 18.29
N GLN A 438 -18.09 -17.01 19.34
CA GLN A 438 -16.81 -16.43 19.81
C GLN A 438 -15.83 -17.51 20.30
N ALA A 439 -16.35 -18.59 20.88
CA ALA A 439 -15.55 -19.75 21.26
C ALA A 439 -15.31 -20.75 20.11
N GLY A 440 -15.71 -20.42 18.87
CA GLY A 440 -15.54 -21.28 17.70
C GLY A 440 -16.50 -22.47 17.64
N GLY A 441 -17.59 -22.43 18.42
CA GLY A 441 -18.62 -23.44 18.50
C GLY A 441 -19.97 -22.99 17.96
N GLU A 442 -21.02 -23.73 18.27
CA GLU A 442 -22.39 -23.49 17.84
C GLU A 442 -23.40 -23.78 18.97
N ALA A 443 -24.54 -23.08 18.90
CA ALA A 443 -25.69 -23.34 19.78
C ALA A 443 -26.90 -23.71 18.94
N GLU A 444 -27.67 -24.68 19.38
CA GLU A 444 -28.87 -25.19 18.72
C GLU A 444 -29.96 -25.48 19.72
N LEU A 445 -31.21 -25.27 19.33
CA LEU A 445 -32.38 -25.67 20.10
C LEU A 445 -33.10 -26.78 19.36
N ARG A 446 -33.48 -27.85 20.06
CA ARG A 446 -34.13 -29.03 19.48
C ARG A 446 -35.43 -29.36 20.24
N ARG A 447 -36.32 -30.00 19.55
CA ARG A 447 -37.49 -30.65 20.14
C ARG A 447 -37.21 -32.16 20.20
N PRO A 448 -36.87 -32.72 21.40
CA PRO A 448 -36.60 -34.14 21.51
C PRO A 448 -37.88 -34.97 21.44
N GLU A 449 -37.73 -36.26 21.08
CA GLU A 449 -38.78 -37.23 21.23
C GLU A 449 -39.21 -37.34 22.68
N GLY A 450 -40.54 -37.28 22.98
CA GLY A 450 -41.06 -37.26 24.32
C GLY A 450 -41.43 -35.88 24.87
N GLY A 451 -41.25 -34.81 24.06
CA GLY A 451 -41.61 -33.42 24.40
C GLY A 451 -40.55 -32.65 25.15
N GLY A 452 -40.86 -31.40 25.48
CA GLY A 452 -39.90 -30.47 26.08
C GLY A 452 -38.98 -29.79 25.07
N THR A 453 -37.92 -29.15 25.59
CA THR A 453 -36.88 -28.51 24.77
C THR A 453 -35.51 -29.03 25.16
N GLU A 454 -34.62 -29.24 24.22
CA GLU A 454 -33.22 -29.53 24.43
C GLU A 454 -32.36 -28.41 23.82
N ALA A 455 -31.67 -27.65 24.65
CA ALA A 455 -30.65 -26.70 24.21
C ALA A 455 -29.31 -27.41 24.15
N VAL A 456 -28.63 -27.27 23.04
CA VAL A 456 -27.34 -27.91 22.73
C VAL A 456 -26.31 -26.83 22.47
N LEU A 457 -25.24 -26.82 23.28
CA LEU A 457 -24.08 -25.94 23.10
C LEU A 457 -22.86 -26.81 22.80
N ARG A 458 -22.33 -26.71 21.57
CA ARG A 458 -21.12 -27.42 21.15
C ARG A 458 -19.95 -26.48 21.13
N LEU A 459 -18.89 -26.82 21.87
CA LEU A 459 -17.68 -26.02 21.97
C LEU A 459 -16.45 -26.88 21.65
N PRO A 460 -15.57 -26.42 20.76
CA PRO A 460 -14.31 -27.10 20.48
C PRO A 460 -13.41 -27.07 21.72
N GLY A 461 -12.71 -28.17 21.97
CA GLY A 461 -11.85 -28.29 23.12
C GLY A 461 -11.25 -29.69 23.26
N ALA A 462 -10.85 -30.05 24.47
CA ALA A 462 -10.27 -31.37 24.78
C ALA A 462 -10.70 -31.83 26.19
N PRO A 463 -10.71 -33.16 26.45
CA PRO A 463 -11.02 -33.71 27.79
C PRO A 463 -9.93 -33.44 28.83
N GLU A 464 -8.74 -33.10 28.39
CA GLU A 464 -7.60 -32.71 29.22
C GLU A 464 -7.16 -31.27 28.91
N PRO A 465 -6.62 -30.53 29.90
CA PRO A 465 -6.13 -29.17 29.66
C PRO A 465 -4.96 -29.22 28.67
N LEU A 466 -5.13 -28.58 27.51
CA LEU A 466 -4.06 -28.43 26.54
C LEU A 466 -2.95 -27.53 27.13
N PRO A 467 -1.67 -27.89 26.95
CA PRO A 467 -0.57 -27.04 27.40
C PRO A 467 -0.67 -25.66 26.72
N GLU A 468 -0.45 -24.60 27.50
CA GLU A 468 -0.38 -23.25 26.95
C GLU A 468 0.70 -23.17 25.87
N PRO A 469 0.44 -22.54 24.72
CA PRO A 469 1.48 -22.32 23.74
C PRO A 469 2.61 -21.49 24.37
N PRO A 470 3.89 -21.88 24.19
CA PRO A 470 5.00 -21.14 24.78
C PRO A 470 5.02 -19.72 24.19
N GLY A 471 4.76 -18.69 25.02
CA GLY A 471 4.88 -17.29 24.66
C GLY A 471 3.74 -16.35 25.07
N ALA A 472 2.75 -16.76 25.88
CA ALA A 472 1.62 -15.89 26.25
C ALA A 472 1.76 -15.18 27.62
N SER A 473 2.89 -15.30 28.31
CA SER A 473 3.04 -14.76 29.67
C SER A 473 3.89 -13.49 29.80
N ASP A 474 4.36 -12.89 28.71
CA ASP A 474 5.12 -11.63 28.75
C ASP A 474 4.76 -10.74 27.55
N ALA A 475 3.62 -10.03 27.63
CA ALA A 475 3.35 -8.84 26.82
C ALA A 475 2.39 -7.89 27.54
#